data_382b0cfd72a1a13b48f4e553a9002397
#
_entry.id   382b0cfd72a1a13b48f4e553a9002397
#
_cell.length_a   1.000
_cell.length_b   1.000
_cell.length_c   1.000
_cell.angle_alpha   90.00
_cell.angle_beta   90.00
_cell.angle_gamma   90.00
#
_symmetry.space_group_name_H-M   'P 1'
#
loop_
_entity.id
_entity.type
_entity.pdbx_description
1 polymer ?
#
loop_
_entity_poly.entity_id
_entity_poly.type
_entity_poly.pdbx_seq_one_letter_code
_entity_poly.pdbx_strand_id
1 'polypeptide(L)'
;MPAKRASPSVLLTGFEPFEQELLNPSWEAVRSLDGWTCGRATVHARLVPCIFGEALDALDRAMDELQPTLVICIGQAGGRAEFTPERIAINVDDARVPDNLGRQPIDVPVVPGAPVAYFSSLPVKAIVRELRAGGVPASVSNSAGTFVCNHLFYGLMHRIATQAMAKGVRGGFIHIPYLPAQAARFPGAPSMALETLVEALRITVKTALAVKQDVAETGGQLH
;
A
#
# COMPACT_ATOMS: atom_id res chain seq x y z
N MET A 1 11.21 23.41 -29.11
CA MET A 1 9.96 22.68 -28.85
C MET A 1 10.00 22.27 -27.38
N PRO A 2 8.98 22.52 -26.54
CA PRO A 2 8.98 22.03 -25.16
C PRO A 2 8.95 20.49 -25.21
N ALA A 3 9.87 19.88 -24.46
CA ALA A 3 9.93 18.43 -24.32
C ALA A 3 8.55 17.91 -23.88
N LYS A 4 8.02 16.94 -24.61
CA LYS A 4 6.76 16.25 -24.26
C LYS A 4 6.96 15.66 -22.85
N ARG A 5 6.37 16.27 -21.82
CA ARG A 5 6.41 15.70 -20.46
C ARG A 5 5.90 14.26 -20.55
N ALA A 6 6.73 13.31 -20.16
CA ALA A 6 6.33 11.92 -20.06
C ALA A 6 5.01 11.81 -19.27
N SER A 7 4.14 10.89 -19.67
CA SER A 7 2.90 10.65 -18.94
C SER A 7 3.24 10.19 -17.51
N PRO A 8 2.54 10.70 -16.49
CA PRO A 8 2.79 10.26 -15.12
C PRO A 8 2.62 8.75 -15.00
N SER A 9 3.55 8.09 -14.31
CA SER A 9 3.47 6.67 -13.97
C SER A 9 3.00 6.51 -12.54
N VAL A 10 2.08 5.58 -12.29
CA VAL A 10 1.58 5.16 -10.98
C VAL A 10 2.00 3.72 -10.76
N LEU A 11 2.74 3.45 -9.70
CA LEU A 11 3.11 2.09 -9.29
C LEU A 11 2.14 1.62 -8.20
N LEU A 12 1.47 0.49 -8.45
CA LEU A 12 0.74 -0.26 -7.44
C LEU A 12 1.49 -1.56 -7.17
N THR A 13 1.69 -1.92 -5.91
CA THR A 13 2.26 -3.22 -5.53
C THR A 13 1.26 -4.04 -4.74
N GLY A 14 1.25 -5.35 -4.98
CA GLY A 14 0.51 -6.34 -4.19
C GLY A 14 1.43 -7.48 -3.81
N PHE A 15 1.13 -8.17 -2.72
CA PHE A 15 1.95 -9.27 -2.21
C PHE A 15 1.59 -10.61 -2.84
N GLU A 16 2.58 -11.49 -2.93
CA GLU A 16 2.37 -12.91 -3.18
C GLU A 16 1.55 -13.56 -2.06
N PRO A 17 1.00 -14.77 -2.28
CA PRO A 17 0.34 -15.55 -1.24
C PRO A 17 1.25 -15.78 -0.02
N PHE A 18 0.63 -15.79 1.18
CA PHE A 18 1.30 -15.91 2.47
C PHE A 18 0.49 -16.84 3.41
N GLU A 19 1.16 -17.50 4.38
CA GLU A 19 0.53 -18.42 5.35
C GLU A 19 -0.30 -19.54 4.69
N GLN A 20 0.24 -20.20 3.66
CA GLN A 20 -0.43 -21.29 2.93
C GLN A 20 -1.72 -20.86 2.20
N GLU A 21 -1.98 -19.57 2.09
CA GLU A 21 -3.05 -19.07 1.24
C GLU A 21 -2.74 -19.34 -0.24
N LEU A 22 -3.79 -19.63 -1.02
CA LEU A 22 -3.64 -19.87 -2.47
C LEU A 22 -3.57 -18.57 -3.29
N LEU A 23 -4.01 -17.46 -2.69
CA LEU A 23 -4.04 -16.14 -3.30
C LEU A 23 -3.82 -15.05 -2.26
N ASN A 24 -3.49 -13.85 -2.73
CA ASN A 24 -3.43 -12.66 -1.89
C ASN A 24 -4.35 -11.58 -2.49
N PRO A 25 -5.35 -11.08 -1.74
CA PRO A 25 -6.27 -10.06 -2.23
C PRO A 25 -5.59 -8.84 -2.81
N SER A 26 -4.44 -8.45 -2.24
CA SER A 26 -3.71 -7.26 -2.69
C SER A 26 -3.19 -7.44 -4.12
N TRP A 27 -2.62 -8.60 -4.43
CA TRP A 27 -2.19 -8.89 -5.80
C TRP A 27 -3.37 -9.04 -6.76
N GLU A 28 -4.42 -9.76 -6.36
CA GLU A 28 -5.61 -9.94 -7.19
C GLU A 28 -6.24 -8.60 -7.60
N ALA A 29 -6.34 -7.66 -6.66
CA ALA A 29 -6.88 -6.34 -6.93
C ALA A 29 -5.92 -5.48 -7.78
N VAL A 30 -4.64 -5.46 -7.44
CA VAL A 30 -3.62 -4.63 -8.10
C VAL A 30 -3.40 -5.06 -9.55
N ARG A 31 -3.24 -6.37 -9.81
CA ARG A 31 -3.01 -6.88 -11.16
C ARG A 31 -4.16 -6.58 -12.14
N SER A 32 -5.38 -6.44 -11.61
CA SER A 32 -6.56 -6.08 -12.43
C SER A 32 -6.50 -4.64 -12.94
N LEU A 33 -5.61 -3.81 -12.42
CA LEU A 33 -5.43 -2.43 -12.83
C LEU A 33 -4.17 -2.20 -13.67
N ASP A 34 -3.40 -3.24 -13.99
CA ASP A 34 -2.21 -3.08 -14.84
C ASP A 34 -2.60 -2.54 -16.21
N GLY A 35 -1.90 -1.48 -16.64
CA GLY A 35 -2.22 -0.77 -17.87
C GLY A 35 -3.44 0.16 -17.82
N TRP A 36 -4.20 0.19 -16.69
CA TRP A 36 -5.32 1.12 -16.58
C TRP A 36 -4.84 2.58 -16.58
N THR A 37 -5.58 3.44 -17.27
CA THR A 37 -5.25 4.87 -17.38
C THR A 37 -6.22 5.74 -16.56
N CYS A 38 -5.67 6.68 -15.82
CA CYS A 38 -6.41 7.72 -15.10
C CYS A 38 -5.97 9.10 -15.61
N GLY A 39 -6.76 9.72 -16.44
CA GLY A 39 -6.37 10.91 -17.18
C GLY A 39 -5.14 10.64 -18.05
N ARG A 40 -4.00 11.28 -17.72
CA ARG A 40 -2.72 11.06 -18.42
C ARG A 40 -1.82 10.04 -17.72
N ALA A 41 -2.19 9.60 -16.53
CA ALA A 41 -1.38 8.64 -15.76
C ALA A 41 -1.69 7.21 -16.18
N THR A 42 -0.64 6.38 -16.26
CA THR A 42 -0.77 4.93 -16.48
C THR A 42 -0.41 4.20 -15.20
N VAL A 43 -1.22 3.22 -14.82
CA VAL A 43 -0.99 2.35 -13.66
C VAL A 43 -0.16 1.15 -14.10
N HIS A 44 0.85 0.83 -13.30
CA HIS A 44 1.69 -0.36 -13.45
C HIS A 44 1.60 -1.19 -12.17
N ALA A 45 1.23 -2.46 -12.33
CA ALA A 45 1.15 -3.42 -11.24
C ALA A 45 2.49 -4.17 -11.08
N ARG A 46 2.94 -4.37 -9.83
CA ARG A 46 4.09 -5.23 -9.54
C ARG A 46 3.78 -6.12 -8.34
N LEU A 47 4.09 -7.40 -8.52
CA LEU A 47 4.06 -8.37 -7.43
C LEU A 47 5.31 -8.19 -6.57
N VAL A 48 5.16 -8.21 -5.25
CA VAL A 48 6.26 -8.20 -4.30
C VAL A 48 6.22 -9.45 -3.42
N PRO A 49 7.39 -10.04 -3.09
CA PRO A 49 7.42 -11.19 -2.20
C PRO A 49 7.03 -10.79 -0.77
N CYS A 50 6.40 -11.70 -0.02
CA CYS A 50 6.13 -11.53 1.40
C CYS A 50 7.35 -11.98 2.22
N ILE A 51 8.48 -11.28 2.03
CA ILE A 51 9.80 -11.63 2.55
C ILE A 51 10.53 -10.35 2.96
N PHE A 52 11.03 -10.29 4.21
CA PHE A 52 11.83 -9.17 4.69
C PHE A 52 13.07 -8.94 3.82
N GLY A 53 13.36 -7.70 3.48
CA GLY A 53 14.43 -7.29 2.56
C GLY A 53 14.06 -7.47 1.10
N GLU A 54 13.65 -8.65 0.67
CA GLU A 54 13.36 -8.92 -0.75
C GLU A 54 12.15 -8.13 -1.27
N ALA A 55 11.18 -7.82 -0.39
CA ALA A 55 10.06 -6.93 -0.71
C ALA A 55 10.57 -5.52 -1.08
N LEU A 56 11.55 -4.99 -0.34
CA LEU A 56 12.17 -3.70 -0.64
C LEU A 56 12.99 -3.75 -1.93
N ASP A 57 13.77 -4.81 -2.14
CA ASP A 57 14.54 -4.98 -3.38
C ASP A 57 13.62 -5.01 -4.61
N ALA A 58 12.46 -5.67 -4.51
CA ALA A 58 11.48 -5.72 -5.58
C ALA A 58 10.84 -4.34 -5.83
N LEU A 59 10.51 -3.61 -4.76
CA LEU A 59 10.00 -2.24 -4.84
C LEU A 59 11.02 -1.30 -5.49
N ASP A 60 12.27 -1.38 -5.05
CA ASP A 60 13.36 -0.54 -5.54
C ASP A 60 13.60 -0.74 -7.03
N ARG A 61 13.66 -1.99 -7.50
CA ARG A 61 13.74 -2.29 -8.94
C ARG A 61 12.57 -1.71 -9.72
N ALA A 62 11.34 -1.86 -9.22
CA ALA A 62 10.15 -1.34 -9.88
C ALA A 62 10.16 0.20 -9.94
N MET A 63 10.59 0.87 -8.87
CA MET A 63 10.71 2.33 -8.84
C MET A 63 11.79 2.84 -9.78
N ASP A 64 12.93 2.14 -9.89
CA ASP A 64 14.01 2.49 -10.80
C ASP A 64 13.61 2.30 -12.27
N GLU A 65 12.90 1.22 -12.58
CA GLU A 65 12.39 0.94 -13.93
C GLU A 65 11.34 1.96 -14.38
N LEU A 66 10.34 2.20 -13.53
CA LEU A 66 9.12 2.92 -13.91
C LEU A 66 9.19 4.42 -13.64
N GLN A 67 10.11 4.87 -12.78
CA GLN A 67 10.24 6.27 -12.32
C GLN A 67 8.86 6.88 -11.98
N PRO A 68 8.07 6.25 -11.07
CA PRO A 68 6.69 6.63 -10.82
C PRO A 68 6.62 7.98 -10.10
N THR A 69 5.51 8.70 -10.33
CA THR A 69 5.19 9.92 -9.57
C THR A 69 4.31 9.65 -8.35
N LEU A 70 3.71 8.45 -8.30
CA LEU A 70 2.86 7.98 -7.21
C LEU A 70 3.11 6.48 -7.01
N VAL A 71 3.34 6.07 -5.76
CA VAL A 71 3.52 4.67 -5.37
C VAL A 71 2.52 4.33 -4.26
N ILE A 72 1.70 3.31 -4.47
CA ILE A 72 0.78 2.82 -3.46
C ILE A 72 1.03 1.33 -3.27
N CYS A 73 1.48 0.95 -2.08
CA CYS A 73 1.65 -0.44 -1.71
C CYS A 73 0.36 -0.95 -1.05
N ILE A 74 -0.10 -2.13 -1.44
CA ILE A 74 -1.32 -2.74 -0.93
C ILE A 74 -0.97 -4.06 -0.24
N GLY A 75 -1.54 -4.28 0.95
CA GLY A 75 -1.38 -5.52 1.71
C GLY A 75 -2.70 -6.03 2.26
N GLN A 76 -2.75 -7.34 2.52
CA GLN A 76 -3.87 -7.98 3.19
C GLN A 76 -3.79 -7.76 4.70
N ALA A 77 -4.91 -7.40 5.34
CA ALA A 77 -5.05 -7.41 6.78
C ALA A 77 -6.28 -8.24 7.18
N GLY A 78 -6.07 -9.52 7.48
CA GLY A 78 -7.12 -10.40 7.96
C GLY A 78 -7.77 -9.84 9.24
N GLY A 79 -9.11 -9.93 9.32
CA GLY A 79 -9.88 -9.39 10.44
C GLY A 79 -10.30 -7.92 10.30
N ARG A 80 -9.75 -7.15 9.37
CA ARG A 80 -10.25 -5.81 9.04
C ARG A 80 -11.46 -5.91 8.11
N ALA A 81 -12.48 -5.08 8.36
CA ALA A 81 -13.70 -5.00 7.54
C ALA A 81 -13.65 -3.86 6.51
N GLU A 82 -12.67 -2.98 6.60
CA GLU A 82 -12.60 -1.74 5.87
C GLU A 82 -11.33 -1.64 5.01
N PHE A 83 -11.41 -0.85 3.95
CA PHE A 83 -10.25 -0.39 3.19
C PHE A 83 -9.52 0.69 3.99
N THR A 84 -8.28 0.45 4.41
CA THR A 84 -7.60 1.27 5.40
C THR A 84 -6.29 1.86 4.89
N PRO A 85 -6.28 3.12 4.38
CA PRO A 85 -5.05 3.86 4.16
C PRO A 85 -4.28 4.06 5.46
N GLU A 86 -3.00 3.67 5.46
CA GLU A 86 -2.10 3.77 6.61
C GLU A 86 -1.50 5.18 6.72
N ARG A 87 -1.56 5.74 7.93
CA ARG A 87 -1.05 7.10 8.19
C ARG A 87 0.45 7.14 8.36
N ILE A 88 1.02 6.14 9.01
CA ILE A 88 2.39 6.16 9.51
C ILE A 88 3.05 4.79 9.38
N ALA A 89 4.31 4.78 8.94
CA ALA A 89 5.22 3.65 8.98
C ALA A 89 6.23 3.84 10.12
N ILE A 90 6.58 2.78 10.83
CA ILE A 90 7.51 2.81 11.96
C ILE A 90 8.76 1.99 11.65
N ASN A 91 9.91 2.40 12.20
CA ASN A 91 11.21 1.77 11.95
C ASN A 91 11.42 0.55 12.84
N VAL A 92 10.54 -0.44 12.72
CA VAL A 92 10.67 -1.70 13.44
C VAL A 92 10.09 -2.86 12.63
N ASP A 93 10.82 -3.94 12.59
CA ASP A 93 10.40 -5.28 12.20
C ASP A 93 10.30 -6.14 13.45
N ASP A 94 9.07 -6.58 13.77
CA ASP A 94 8.77 -7.46 14.89
C ASP A 94 7.71 -8.48 14.43
N ALA A 95 8.19 -9.64 13.99
CA ALA A 95 7.40 -10.60 13.25
C ALA A 95 6.79 -11.66 14.19
N ARG A 96 5.46 -11.65 14.32
CA ARG A 96 4.72 -12.66 15.07
C ARG A 96 4.83 -14.06 14.48
N VAL A 97 5.01 -14.16 13.17
CA VAL A 97 5.15 -15.40 12.39
C VAL A 97 6.30 -15.25 11.39
N PRO A 98 6.93 -16.36 10.95
CA PRO A 98 7.95 -16.30 9.89
C PRO A 98 7.39 -15.78 8.57
N ASP A 99 8.23 -15.14 7.77
CA ASP A 99 7.93 -14.81 6.37
C ASP A 99 8.01 -16.06 5.45
N ASN A 100 7.82 -15.87 4.14
CA ASN A 100 7.82 -16.98 3.18
C ASN A 100 9.21 -17.70 3.02
N LEU A 101 10.28 -17.12 3.57
CA LEU A 101 11.60 -17.78 3.67
C LEU A 101 11.96 -18.21 5.10
N GLY A 102 11.03 -18.14 6.05
CA GLY A 102 11.25 -18.52 7.44
C GLY A 102 12.01 -17.48 8.27
N ARG A 103 12.16 -16.24 7.78
CA ARG A 103 12.77 -15.13 8.53
C ARG A 103 11.77 -14.57 9.50
N GLN A 104 12.19 -14.37 10.75
CA GLN A 104 11.35 -13.84 11.83
C GLN A 104 12.14 -12.84 12.67
N PRO A 105 12.36 -11.61 12.17
CA PRO A 105 13.00 -10.56 12.97
C PRO A 105 12.17 -10.20 14.20
N ILE A 106 12.82 -9.85 15.30
CA ILE A 106 12.21 -9.41 16.56
C ILE A 106 12.90 -8.12 16.99
N ASP A 107 12.13 -7.04 17.12
CA ASP A 107 12.59 -5.71 17.53
C ASP A 107 13.80 -5.18 16.73
N VAL A 108 13.85 -5.49 15.43
CA VAL A 108 14.94 -5.07 14.55
C VAL A 108 14.52 -3.80 13.77
N PRO A 109 15.38 -2.78 13.66
CA PRO A 109 15.05 -1.63 12.83
C PRO A 109 15.00 -2.02 11.33
N VAL A 110 13.98 -1.54 10.61
CA VAL A 110 13.89 -1.68 9.14
C VAL A 110 15.12 -1.09 8.47
N VAL A 111 15.51 0.14 8.89
CA VAL A 111 16.72 0.81 8.44
C VAL A 111 17.48 1.30 9.67
N PRO A 112 18.64 0.70 10.00
CA PRO A 112 19.46 1.12 11.13
C PRO A 112 19.85 2.60 11.09
N GLY A 113 19.66 3.32 12.18
CA GLY A 113 20.02 4.73 12.30
C GLY A 113 19.10 5.74 11.59
N ALA A 114 18.07 5.25 10.90
CA ALA A 114 17.06 6.11 10.25
C ALA A 114 16.01 6.60 11.27
N PRO A 115 15.18 7.62 10.91
CA PRO A 115 14.11 8.14 11.76
C PRO A 115 13.17 7.06 12.28
N VAL A 116 12.60 7.27 13.47
CA VAL A 116 11.70 6.31 14.12
C VAL A 116 10.41 6.04 13.33
N ALA A 117 9.99 6.99 12.50
CA ALA A 117 8.77 6.86 11.69
C ALA A 117 8.76 7.82 10.51
N TYR A 118 7.92 7.48 9.50
CA TYR A 118 7.56 8.36 8.39
C TYR A 118 6.04 8.41 8.23
N PHE A 119 5.50 9.59 7.98
CA PHE A 119 4.12 9.74 7.56
C PHE A 119 3.94 9.39 6.09
N SER A 120 2.80 8.77 5.76
CA SER A 120 2.32 8.67 4.37
C SER A 120 2.26 10.04 3.72
N SER A 121 2.64 10.14 2.46
CA SER A 121 2.43 11.35 1.64
C SER A 121 1.17 11.26 0.76
N LEU A 122 0.35 10.24 0.96
CA LEU A 122 -0.99 10.15 0.37
C LEU A 122 -1.97 11.07 1.12
N PRO A 123 -2.97 11.63 0.44
CA PRO A 123 -4.06 12.36 1.09
C PRO A 123 -5.06 11.38 1.73
N VAL A 124 -4.64 10.73 2.84
CA VAL A 124 -5.35 9.58 3.43
C VAL A 124 -6.78 9.89 3.84
N LYS A 125 -7.05 11.10 4.33
CA LYS A 125 -8.39 11.53 4.74
C LYS A 125 -9.29 11.81 3.53
N ALA A 126 -8.75 12.49 2.51
CA ALA A 126 -9.47 12.71 1.27
C ALA A 126 -9.80 11.37 0.59
N ILE A 127 -8.87 10.40 0.59
CA ILE A 127 -9.11 9.05 0.07
C ILE A 127 -10.27 8.38 0.82
N VAL A 128 -10.25 8.38 2.15
CA VAL A 128 -11.33 7.79 2.96
C VAL A 128 -12.67 8.47 2.68
N ARG A 129 -12.70 9.80 2.57
CA ARG A 129 -13.92 10.55 2.24
C ARG A 129 -14.50 10.12 0.88
N GLU A 130 -13.67 10.06 -0.16
CA GLU A 130 -14.11 9.68 -1.51
C GLU A 130 -14.52 8.19 -1.59
N LEU A 131 -13.84 7.30 -0.86
CA LEU A 131 -14.24 5.90 -0.74
C LEU A 131 -15.63 5.75 -0.11
N ARG A 132 -15.87 6.43 1.01
CA ARG A 132 -17.17 6.42 1.69
C ARG A 132 -18.27 7.00 0.82
N ALA A 133 -17.99 8.09 0.09
CA ALA A 133 -18.92 8.66 -0.88
C ALA A 133 -19.23 7.67 -2.03
N GLY A 134 -18.27 6.82 -2.39
CA GLY A 134 -18.43 5.72 -3.36
C GLY A 134 -19.05 4.45 -2.77
N GLY A 135 -19.51 4.47 -1.50
CA GLY A 135 -20.13 3.29 -0.85
C GLY A 135 -19.14 2.24 -0.36
N VAL A 136 -17.84 2.54 -0.31
CA VAL A 136 -16.82 1.61 0.18
C VAL A 136 -16.53 1.89 1.66
N PRO A 137 -16.69 0.89 2.56
CA PRO A 137 -16.27 1.02 3.95
C PRO A 137 -14.77 1.32 4.03
N ALA A 138 -14.40 2.43 4.65
CA ALA A 138 -13.01 2.87 4.75
C ALA A 138 -12.77 3.70 6.01
N SER A 139 -11.57 3.59 6.59
CA SER A 139 -11.09 4.44 7.68
C SER A 139 -9.59 4.66 7.61
N VAL A 140 -9.07 5.70 8.26
CA VAL A 140 -7.63 5.91 8.37
C VAL A 140 -7.07 5.02 9.47
N SER A 141 -6.07 4.23 9.16
CA SER A 141 -5.33 3.41 10.12
C SER A 141 -4.08 4.14 10.62
N ASN A 142 -3.76 3.95 11.90
CA ASN A 142 -2.58 4.53 12.54
C ASN A 142 -1.44 3.52 12.71
N SER A 143 -1.57 2.31 12.20
CA SER A 143 -0.51 1.29 12.28
C SER A 143 -0.65 0.25 11.19
N ALA A 144 0.41 0.09 10.41
CA ALA A 144 0.55 -1.01 9.45
C ALA A 144 1.05 -2.33 10.10
N GLY A 145 1.12 -2.37 11.43
CA GLY A 145 1.75 -3.46 12.16
C GLY A 145 3.27 -3.38 12.12
N THR A 146 3.92 -4.54 12.27
CA THR A 146 5.38 -4.67 12.35
C THR A 146 5.92 -5.83 11.49
N PHE A 147 5.10 -6.31 10.57
CA PHE A 147 5.45 -7.38 9.63
C PHE A 147 5.89 -6.80 8.27
N VAL A 148 6.02 -7.62 7.24
CA VAL A 148 6.50 -7.24 5.90
C VAL A 148 5.73 -6.06 5.29
N CYS A 149 4.45 -5.85 5.66
CA CYS A 149 3.67 -4.69 5.23
C CYS A 149 4.27 -3.38 5.73
N ASN A 150 4.56 -3.28 7.03
CA ASN A 150 5.22 -2.11 7.60
C ASN A 150 6.65 -1.97 7.07
N HIS A 151 7.38 -3.07 6.95
CA HIS A 151 8.73 -3.10 6.36
C HIS A 151 8.74 -2.44 4.98
N LEU A 152 7.85 -2.87 4.08
CA LEU A 152 7.72 -2.30 2.74
C LEU A 152 7.30 -0.82 2.79
N PHE A 153 6.33 -0.49 3.64
CA PHE A 153 5.85 0.89 3.78
C PHE A 153 6.94 1.83 4.32
N TYR A 154 7.65 1.40 5.36
CA TYR A 154 8.74 2.20 5.91
C TYR A 154 9.85 2.41 4.89
N GLY A 155 10.29 1.35 4.21
CA GLY A 155 11.34 1.44 3.18
C GLY A 155 10.94 2.35 2.02
N LEU A 156 9.69 2.29 1.54
CA LEU A 156 9.16 3.22 0.53
C LEU A 156 9.29 4.67 1.00
N MET A 157 8.82 4.96 2.22
CA MET A 157 8.83 6.34 2.72
C MET A 157 10.24 6.83 3.02
N HIS A 158 11.13 5.95 3.50
CA HIS A 158 12.54 6.25 3.68
C HIS A 158 13.22 6.61 2.34
N ARG A 159 12.98 5.81 1.30
CA ARG A 159 13.48 6.08 -0.05
C ARG A 159 13.00 7.42 -0.60
N ILE A 160 11.70 7.72 -0.46
CA ILE A 160 11.14 9.01 -0.89
C ILE A 160 11.78 10.19 -0.13
N ALA A 161 12.07 10.01 1.16
CA ALA A 161 12.64 11.06 1.99
C ALA A 161 14.13 11.30 1.74
N THR A 162 14.90 10.28 1.34
CA THR A 162 16.36 10.33 1.32
C THR A 162 16.98 10.33 -0.08
N GLN A 163 16.29 9.78 -1.09
CA GLN A 163 16.87 9.65 -2.43
C GLN A 163 16.46 10.81 -3.34
N ALA A 164 17.45 11.46 -3.94
CA ALA A 164 17.25 12.59 -4.85
C ALA A 164 16.37 12.24 -6.07
N MET A 165 16.49 11.01 -6.60
CA MET A 165 15.68 10.52 -7.73
C MET A 165 14.21 10.35 -7.37
N ALA A 166 13.88 10.16 -6.10
CA ALA A 166 12.49 10.07 -5.61
C ALA A 166 11.89 11.45 -5.27
N LYS A 167 12.61 12.55 -5.54
CA LYS A 167 12.12 13.91 -5.24
C LYS A 167 10.81 14.21 -5.97
N GLY A 168 9.76 14.49 -5.21
CA GLY A 168 8.42 14.77 -5.74
C GLY A 168 7.55 13.52 -5.96
N VAL A 169 8.08 12.32 -5.74
CA VAL A 169 7.29 11.10 -5.64
C VAL A 169 6.43 11.16 -4.38
N ARG A 170 5.18 10.72 -4.49
CA ARG A 170 4.31 10.53 -3.33
C ARG A 170 4.01 9.05 -3.17
N GLY A 171 3.86 8.60 -1.93
CA GLY A 171 3.57 7.21 -1.68
C GLY A 171 2.97 6.94 -0.31
N GLY A 172 2.55 5.70 -0.13
CA GLY A 172 2.01 5.20 1.10
C GLY A 172 1.54 3.76 0.97
N PHE A 173 0.87 3.29 1.99
CA PHE A 173 0.41 1.91 2.12
C PHE A 173 -1.07 1.84 2.44
N ILE A 174 -1.73 0.77 1.99
CA ILE A 174 -3.15 0.52 2.22
C ILE A 174 -3.33 -0.94 2.58
N HIS A 175 -4.03 -1.19 3.69
CA HIS A 175 -4.50 -2.52 4.00
C HIS A 175 -5.93 -2.74 3.51
N ILE A 176 -6.19 -3.96 3.04
CA ILE A 176 -7.48 -4.41 2.53
C ILE A 176 -7.92 -5.70 3.22
N PRO A 177 -9.25 -5.96 3.31
CA PRO A 177 -9.79 -7.19 3.89
C PRO A 177 -9.46 -8.45 3.07
N TYR A 178 -9.78 -9.60 3.64
CA TYR A 178 -9.89 -10.87 2.91
C TYR A 178 -10.88 -10.78 1.75
N LEU A 179 -10.66 -11.60 0.72
CA LEU A 179 -11.73 -11.94 -0.23
C LEU A 179 -12.74 -12.88 0.41
N PRO A 180 -14.01 -12.92 -0.06
CA PRO A 180 -15.04 -13.80 0.46
C PRO A 180 -14.62 -15.28 0.49
N ALA A 181 -13.90 -15.76 -0.54
CA ALA A 181 -13.41 -17.13 -0.59
C ALA A 181 -12.39 -17.48 0.50
N GLN A 182 -11.60 -16.50 0.96
CA GLN A 182 -10.68 -16.68 2.09
C GLN A 182 -11.45 -16.65 3.41
N ALA A 183 -12.29 -15.63 3.62
CA ALA A 183 -13.07 -15.47 4.85
C ALA A 183 -14.01 -16.64 5.11
N ALA A 184 -14.49 -17.32 4.08
CA ALA A 184 -15.35 -18.51 4.20
C ALA A 184 -14.68 -19.65 5.02
N ARG A 185 -13.36 -19.65 5.13
CA ARG A 185 -12.59 -20.62 5.95
C ARG A 185 -12.41 -20.18 7.40
N PHE A 186 -12.75 -18.92 7.71
CA PHE A 186 -12.58 -18.32 9.03
C PHE A 186 -13.92 -17.76 9.52
N PRO A 187 -14.74 -18.54 10.28
CA PRO A 187 -16.05 -18.12 10.74
C PRO A 187 -16.01 -16.76 11.43
N GLY A 188 -16.85 -15.83 10.98
CA GLY A 188 -16.91 -14.46 11.50
C GLY A 188 -15.86 -13.49 10.95
N ALA A 189 -14.94 -13.95 10.10
CA ALA A 189 -13.98 -13.04 9.47
C ALA A 189 -14.69 -12.13 8.44
N PRO A 190 -14.42 -10.80 8.49
CA PRO A 190 -14.95 -9.88 7.49
C PRO A 190 -14.24 -10.07 6.14
N SER A 191 -14.92 -9.68 5.07
CA SER A 191 -14.36 -9.74 3.72
C SER A 191 -14.90 -8.61 2.84
N MET A 192 -14.23 -8.38 1.71
CA MET A 192 -14.67 -7.44 0.68
C MET A 192 -14.52 -8.10 -0.69
N ALA A 193 -15.53 -7.95 -1.55
CA ALA A 193 -15.50 -8.52 -2.90
C ALA A 193 -14.36 -7.91 -3.74
N LEU A 194 -13.78 -8.69 -4.65
CA LEU A 194 -12.67 -8.23 -5.50
C LEU A 194 -13.05 -6.99 -6.31
N GLU A 195 -14.25 -6.97 -6.86
CA GLU A 195 -14.78 -5.85 -7.65
C GLU A 195 -14.84 -4.56 -6.83
N THR A 196 -15.24 -4.67 -5.55
CA THR A 196 -15.26 -3.54 -4.62
C THR A 196 -13.84 -3.05 -4.32
N LEU A 197 -12.87 -3.96 -4.12
CA LEU A 197 -11.47 -3.62 -3.91
C LEU A 197 -10.86 -2.92 -5.14
N VAL A 198 -11.15 -3.43 -6.33
CA VAL A 198 -10.67 -2.82 -7.59
C VAL A 198 -11.23 -1.41 -7.77
N GLU A 199 -12.54 -1.19 -7.51
CA GLU A 199 -13.13 0.14 -7.59
C GLU A 199 -12.58 1.07 -6.50
N ALA A 200 -12.36 0.56 -5.28
CA ALA A 200 -11.71 1.30 -4.21
C ALA A 200 -10.29 1.78 -4.60
N LEU A 201 -9.52 0.93 -5.26
CA LEU A 201 -8.20 1.31 -5.78
C LEU A 201 -8.30 2.37 -6.90
N ARG A 202 -9.31 2.29 -7.78
CA ARG A 202 -9.54 3.34 -8.79
C ARG A 202 -9.87 4.69 -8.16
N ILE A 203 -10.76 4.71 -7.18
CA ILE A 203 -11.09 5.92 -6.40
C ILE A 203 -9.83 6.46 -5.73
N THR A 204 -9.06 5.59 -5.09
CA THR A 204 -7.80 5.94 -4.41
C THR A 204 -6.79 6.61 -5.35
N VAL A 205 -6.52 6.00 -6.50
CA VAL A 205 -5.57 6.55 -7.49
C VAL A 205 -6.07 7.89 -8.03
N LYS A 206 -7.36 7.99 -8.40
CA LYS A 206 -7.97 9.26 -8.85
C LYS A 206 -7.79 10.36 -7.81
N THR A 207 -8.12 10.07 -6.55
CA THR A 207 -8.02 11.03 -5.45
C THR A 207 -6.57 11.42 -5.18
N ALA A 208 -5.66 10.45 -5.09
CA ALA A 208 -4.24 10.72 -4.85
C ALA A 208 -3.58 11.53 -5.98
N LEU A 209 -4.01 11.36 -7.22
CA LEU A 209 -3.53 12.19 -8.35
C LEU A 209 -4.08 13.61 -8.30
N ALA A 210 -5.35 13.78 -7.93
CA ALA A 210 -6.04 15.08 -7.91
C ALA A 210 -5.69 15.92 -6.67
N VAL A 211 -5.62 15.31 -5.49
CA VAL A 211 -5.42 15.98 -4.20
C VAL A 211 -3.94 15.98 -3.84
N LYS A 212 -3.33 17.17 -3.78
CA LYS A 212 -1.90 17.34 -3.43
C LYS A 212 -1.69 17.53 -1.93
N GLN A 213 -2.62 18.17 -1.26
CA GLN A 213 -2.60 18.43 0.17
C GLN A 213 -3.87 17.83 0.79
N ASP A 214 -3.71 17.04 1.85
CA ASP A 214 -4.84 16.36 2.49
C ASP A 214 -5.83 17.35 3.12
N VAL A 215 -7.06 16.90 3.31
CA VAL A 215 -8.12 17.70 3.92
C VAL A 215 -7.95 17.81 5.43
N ALA A 216 -8.34 18.96 6.00
CA ALA A 216 -8.29 19.21 7.44
C ALA A 216 -9.59 18.72 8.12
N GLU A 217 -9.74 17.39 8.18
CA GLU A 217 -10.87 16.71 8.83
C GLU A 217 -10.37 15.79 9.94
N THR A 218 -11.22 15.44 10.89
CA THR A 218 -10.90 14.37 11.86
C THR A 218 -10.83 13.04 11.10
N GLY A 219 -9.90 12.19 11.45
CA GLY A 219 -9.74 10.87 10.84
C GLY A 219 -8.82 9.99 11.67
N GLY A 220 -9.11 8.71 11.65
CA GLY A 220 -8.41 7.70 12.42
C GLY A 220 -9.38 6.92 13.29
N GLN A 221 -9.02 5.66 13.55
CA GLN A 221 -9.77 4.80 14.44
C GLN A 221 -9.54 5.23 15.88
N LEU A 222 -10.59 5.39 16.66
CA LEU A 222 -10.49 5.79 18.07
C LEU A 222 -10.25 4.59 19.00
N HIS A 223 -10.43 3.36 18.48
CA HIS A 223 -10.30 2.12 19.26
C HIS A 223 -9.68 1.02 18.39
#